data_aeea4234d5e9a7fdf21891adc16c3869
#
_entry.id   aeea4234d5e9a7fdf21891adc16c3869
#
_cell.length_a   1.000
_cell.length_b   1.000
_cell.length_c   1.000
_cell.angle_alpha   90.00
_cell.angle_beta   90.00
_cell.angle_gamma   90.00
#
_symmetry.space_group_name_H-M   'P 1'
#
loop_
_entity.id
_entity.type
_entity.pdbx_description
1 polymer ?
#
loop_
_entity_poly.entity_id
_entity_poly.type
_entity_poly.pdbx_seq_one_letter_code
_entity_poly.pdbx_strand_id
1 'polypeptide(L)'
;MKSLHLLALGPLLLLASCGGSDLYGSDVPANTGTGAVLTSDNARTAAAAAFNAAMNSASFADVGGTIGVTSMAPGSSSKATSKNALSGFLLNVLQQVPFGPDVFQCESSGTMTISGDIASLATLTAGDTFNIDANGCDDGLGEVLDGLISLTITEFTGELSLQTYLLRMDARLDGLQVRTITDVVNSTGDTSIDLDTRATPFVSATVYGASMTTSSNNDSQTLHNYRTEQTVDAGRQGIPYTLTSFGTIDSSLLSDAVTYTTPVQFAGFDVDYPSTGQLLISGYNSSVRLVTLDNVNVRIDLDNDGNGTVDESIPTTWLELAN
;
A
#
# COMPACT_ATOMS: atom_id res chain seq x y z
N MET A 1 67.98 14.49 2.62
CA MET A 1 68.31 15.29 3.84
C MET A 1 67.00 15.71 4.51
N LYS A 2 66.95 15.42 5.82
CA LYS A 2 65.97 15.84 6.85
C LYS A 2 64.55 15.19 6.71
N SER A 3 64.23 14.14 7.39
CA SER A 3 64.21 13.89 8.84
C SER A 3 63.03 14.53 9.58
N LEU A 4 62.15 13.62 10.12
CA LEU A 4 61.53 13.57 11.45
C LEU A 4 60.31 14.45 11.65
N HIS A 5 59.19 14.05 12.25
CA HIS A 5 59.04 13.26 13.48
C HIS A 5 57.69 12.56 13.57
N LEU A 6 57.76 11.38 14.06
CA LEU A 6 56.82 10.52 14.75
C LEU A 6 56.11 11.24 15.91
N LEU A 7 54.79 11.15 16.02
CA LEU A 7 54.11 11.20 17.31
C LEU A 7 52.97 10.18 17.30
N ALA A 8 53.24 9.09 17.99
CA ALA A 8 52.27 8.06 18.33
C ALA A 8 51.41 8.57 19.48
N LEU A 9 50.08 8.54 19.31
CA LEU A 9 49.14 8.50 20.41
C LEU A 9 48.28 7.25 20.25
N GLY A 10 48.36 6.39 21.23
CA GLY A 10 47.78 5.08 21.29
C GLY A 10 46.24 5.09 21.32
N PRO A 11 45.62 4.03 20.83
CA PRO A 11 44.16 3.87 20.95
C PRO A 11 43.82 3.37 22.35
N LEU A 12 43.07 4.17 23.09
CA LEU A 12 42.37 3.73 24.29
C LEU A 12 41.21 2.85 23.85
N LEU A 13 41.41 1.54 23.89
CA LEU A 13 40.37 0.53 23.74
C LEU A 13 39.45 0.58 24.95
N LEU A 14 38.38 1.33 24.86
CA LEU A 14 37.19 1.14 25.68
C LEU A 14 36.43 -0.06 25.11
N LEU A 15 36.65 -1.22 25.73
CA LEU A 15 35.78 -2.38 25.65
C LEU A 15 34.44 -1.99 26.31
N ALA A 16 33.53 -1.36 25.57
CA ALA A 16 32.15 -1.35 25.94
C ALA A 16 31.63 -2.78 25.70
N SER A 17 31.37 -3.49 26.79
CA SER A 17 30.63 -4.74 26.77
C SER A 17 29.30 -4.48 26.09
N CYS A 18 29.13 -5.01 24.89
CA CYS A 18 27.84 -5.13 24.27
C CYS A 18 27.06 -6.17 25.05
N GLY A 19 26.36 -5.72 26.11
CA GLY A 19 25.18 -6.43 26.59
C GLY A 19 24.19 -6.37 25.48
N GLY A 20 23.82 -7.52 24.88
CA GLY A 20 22.72 -7.63 23.96
C GLY A 20 21.44 -7.22 24.68
N SER A 21 21.10 -5.95 24.63
CA SER A 21 19.74 -5.50 24.89
C SER A 21 18.97 -5.84 23.63
N ASP A 22 17.96 -6.67 23.79
CA ASP A 22 16.92 -6.93 22.80
C ASP A 22 16.48 -5.61 22.18
N LEU A 23 16.85 -5.39 20.91
CA LEU A 23 16.49 -4.20 20.13
C LEU A 23 14.99 -4.10 19.84
N TYR A 24 14.22 -5.05 20.30
CA TYR A 24 12.78 -5.07 20.31
C TYR A 24 12.31 -4.76 21.74
N GLY A 25 12.24 -3.47 22.06
CA GLY A 25 11.61 -3.03 23.30
C GLY A 25 10.23 -3.67 23.42
N SER A 26 10.00 -4.42 24.48
CA SER A 26 8.74 -5.09 24.77
C SER A 26 7.60 -4.13 25.15
N ASP A 27 7.89 -2.83 25.22
CA ASP A 27 6.94 -1.85 25.72
C ASP A 27 6.10 -1.30 24.56
N VAL A 28 4.87 -1.75 24.45
CA VAL A 28 3.82 -1.10 23.65
C VAL A 28 3.47 0.21 24.35
N PRO A 29 3.42 1.37 23.69
CA PRO A 29 2.99 2.62 24.31
C PRO A 29 1.61 2.45 24.96
N ALA A 30 1.45 2.87 26.24
CA ALA A 30 0.16 2.86 26.90
C ALA A 30 -0.85 3.66 26.08
N ASN A 31 -1.95 3.02 25.70
CA ASN A 31 -2.99 3.63 24.86
C ASN A 31 -4.25 3.91 25.68
N THR A 32 -4.63 5.19 25.77
CA THR A 32 -5.86 5.66 26.41
C THR A 32 -6.90 6.12 25.36
N GLY A 33 -6.77 5.65 24.11
CA GLY A 33 -7.58 6.05 22.97
C GLY A 33 -9.06 5.64 23.08
N THR A 34 -9.84 6.10 22.13
CA THR A 34 -11.20 5.59 21.84
C THR A 34 -11.11 4.52 20.77
N GLY A 35 -12.02 3.56 20.75
CA GLY A 35 -12.07 2.54 19.71
C GLY A 35 -12.42 1.15 20.25
N ALA A 36 -12.30 0.14 19.40
CA ALA A 36 -12.54 -1.25 19.77
C ALA A 36 -11.60 -1.71 20.89
N VAL A 37 -12.11 -2.48 21.83
CA VAL A 37 -11.26 -3.21 22.77
C VAL A 37 -10.66 -4.40 22.06
N LEU A 38 -9.31 -4.48 22.04
CA LEU A 38 -8.59 -5.58 21.43
C LEU A 38 -8.36 -6.68 22.47
N THR A 39 -8.71 -7.89 22.09
CA THR A 39 -8.70 -9.09 22.94
C THR A 39 -8.13 -10.28 22.15
N SER A 40 -7.86 -11.39 22.82
CA SER A 40 -7.42 -12.64 22.16
C SER A 40 -8.36 -13.09 21.04
N ASP A 41 -9.68 -12.81 21.17
CA ASP A 41 -10.69 -13.25 20.19
C ASP A 41 -10.65 -12.44 18.89
N ASN A 42 -10.26 -11.13 18.96
CA ASN A 42 -10.27 -10.25 17.79
C ASN A 42 -8.90 -9.71 17.36
N ALA A 43 -7.83 -10.01 18.10
CA ALA A 43 -6.48 -9.52 17.80
C ALA A 43 -6.01 -9.91 16.38
N ARG A 44 -6.30 -11.15 15.95
CA ARG A 44 -5.96 -11.64 14.60
C ARG A 44 -6.77 -10.88 13.54
N THR A 45 -8.06 -10.68 13.76
CA THR A 45 -8.94 -9.91 12.85
C THR A 45 -8.47 -8.46 12.72
N ALA A 46 -8.13 -7.81 13.82
CA ALA A 46 -7.61 -6.44 13.80
C ALA A 46 -6.27 -6.34 13.06
N ALA A 47 -5.36 -7.31 13.30
CA ALA A 47 -4.08 -7.38 12.61
C ALA A 47 -4.25 -7.59 11.10
N ALA A 48 -5.15 -8.49 10.69
CA ALA A 48 -5.49 -8.76 9.30
C ALA A 48 -6.10 -7.53 8.61
N ALA A 49 -7.09 -6.88 9.25
CA ALA A 49 -7.73 -5.69 8.72
C ALA A 49 -6.72 -4.55 8.51
N ALA A 50 -5.85 -4.28 9.49
CA ALA A 50 -4.85 -3.23 9.39
C ALA A 50 -3.75 -3.52 8.36
N PHE A 51 -3.28 -4.77 8.28
CA PHE A 51 -2.31 -5.18 7.28
C PHE A 51 -2.90 -5.09 5.86
N ASN A 52 -4.11 -5.60 5.66
CA ASN A 52 -4.81 -5.52 4.37
C ASN A 52 -5.09 -4.05 3.98
N ALA A 53 -5.43 -3.19 4.94
CA ALA A 53 -5.59 -1.76 4.70
C ALA A 53 -4.31 -1.12 4.17
N ALA A 54 -3.17 -1.37 4.82
CA ALA A 54 -1.86 -0.86 4.40
C ALA A 54 -1.48 -1.36 3.00
N MET A 55 -1.66 -2.66 2.74
CA MET A 55 -1.31 -3.27 1.45
C MET A 55 -2.26 -2.86 0.32
N ASN A 56 -3.57 -2.78 0.60
CA ASN A 56 -4.55 -2.33 -0.39
C ASN A 56 -4.35 -0.85 -0.74
N SER A 57 -4.04 0.01 0.25
CA SER A 57 -3.69 1.41 -0.03
C SER A 57 -2.46 1.51 -0.92
N ALA A 58 -1.41 0.73 -0.66
CA ALA A 58 -0.23 0.68 -1.52
C ALA A 58 -0.57 0.26 -2.95
N SER A 59 -1.58 -0.60 -3.13
CA SER A 59 -1.98 -1.05 -4.46
C SER A 59 -2.67 0.02 -5.32
N PHE A 60 -3.21 1.07 -4.71
CA PHE A 60 -3.69 2.24 -5.47
C PHE A 60 -2.54 3.07 -6.06
N ALA A 61 -1.34 2.99 -5.50
CA ALA A 61 -0.15 3.54 -6.13
C ALA A 61 0.14 2.89 -7.49
N ASP A 62 -0.27 1.64 -7.69
CA ASP A 62 -0.16 0.95 -8.98
C ASP A 62 -1.09 1.55 -10.04
N VAL A 63 -2.21 2.17 -9.67
CA VAL A 63 -3.04 2.94 -10.62
C VAL A 63 -2.24 4.14 -11.14
N GLY A 64 -1.43 4.77 -10.30
CA GLY A 64 -0.46 5.81 -10.70
C GLY A 64 0.80 5.25 -11.35
N GLY A 65 1.31 4.12 -10.87
CA GLY A 65 2.50 3.41 -11.37
C GLY A 65 2.32 2.73 -12.73
N THR A 66 1.09 2.65 -13.19
CA THR A 66 0.63 2.18 -14.51
C THR A 66 1.30 2.90 -15.66
N ILE A 67 1.81 4.07 -15.42
CA ILE A 67 2.53 4.86 -16.40
C ILE A 67 4.02 4.41 -16.49
N GLY A 68 4.37 3.22 -15.98
CA GLY A 68 5.71 2.70 -16.22
C GLY A 68 6.32 1.71 -15.22
N VAL A 69 5.62 1.31 -14.15
CA VAL A 69 6.21 0.45 -13.12
C VAL A 69 5.31 -0.75 -12.78
N THR A 70 5.92 -1.90 -12.64
CA THR A 70 5.24 -3.16 -12.30
C THR A 70 4.58 -3.14 -10.92
N SER A 71 3.45 -3.83 -10.78
CA SER A 71 2.66 -4.03 -9.56
C SER A 71 3.52 -4.35 -8.33
N MET A 72 3.24 -3.70 -7.22
CA MET A 72 4.08 -3.71 -6.02
C MET A 72 3.41 -4.24 -4.74
N ALA A 73 2.20 -4.80 -4.81
CA ALA A 73 1.56 -5.37 -3.62
C ALA A 73 1.97 -6.83 -3.42
N PRO A 74 2.68 -7.17 -2.33
CA PRO A 74 3.08 -8.55 -2.02
C PRO A 74 1.85 -9.44 -1.75
N GLY A 75 1.95 -10.71 -2.11
CA GLY A 75 0.94 -11.71 -1.79
C GLY A 75 -0.29 -11.75 -2.70
N SER A 76 -0.35 -10.92 -3.75
CA SER A 76 -1.48 -10.88 -4.68
C SER A 76 -1.22 -11.62 -5.98
N SER A 77 -0.93 -12.92 -5.93
CA SER A 77 -0.71 -13.71 -7.16
C SER A 77 -1.93 -13.79 -8.09
N SER A 78 -3.14 -13.58 -7.56
CA SER A 78 -4.37 -13.43 -8.34
C SER A 78 -4.75 -11.97 -8.61
N LYS A 79 -4.29 -11.02 -7.78
CA LYS A 79 -4.56 -9.59 -7.94
C LYS A 79 -3.57 -8.88 -8.88
N ALA A 80 -2.39 -9.46 -9.12
CA ALA A 80 -1.37 -8.90 -10.02
C ALA A 80 -1.83 -8.82 -11.48
N THR A 81 -2.78 -9.67 -11.88
CA THR A 81 -3.23 -9.78 -13.26
C THR A 81 -4.24 -8.70 -13.66
N SER A 82 -5.18 -8.37 -12.78
CA SER A 82 -6.13 -7.27 -13.05
C SER A 82 -5.46 -5.90 -13.03
N LYS A 83 -4.47 -5.73 -12.17
CA LYS A 83 -3.63 -4.53 -12.12
C LYS A 83 -2.84 -4.32 -13.40
N ASN A 84 -2.25 -5.40 -13.95
CA ASN A 84 -1.53 -5.33 -15.22
C ASN A 84 -2.47 -5.02 -16.39
N ALA A 85 -3.72 -5.45 -16.35
CA ALA A 85 -4.70 -5.13 -17.39
C ALA A 85 -5.09 -3.65 -17.37
N LEU A 86 -5.43 -3.10 -16.21
CA LEU A 86 -5.74 -1.67 -16.07
C LEU A 86 -4.51 -0.83 -16.40
N SER A 87 -3.31 -1.26 -16.01
CA SER A 87 -2.07 -0.56 -16.25
C SER A 87 -1.65 -0.61 -17.71
N GLY A 88 -1.57 -1.73 -18.32
CA GLY A 88 -1.27 -1.85 -19.74
C GLY A 88 -2.28 -1.10 -20.60
N PHE A 89 -3.54 -1.06 -20.14
CA PHE A 89 -4.62 -0.35 -20.76
C PHE A 89 -4.45 1.19 -20.70
N LEU A 90 -4.17 1.78 -19.54
CA LEU A 90 -3.92 3.22 -19.41
C LEU A 90 -2.70 3.67 -20.23
N LEU A 91 -1.64 2.86 -20.30
CA LEU A 91 -0.50 3.13 -21.18
C LEU A 91 -0.89 3.13 -22.66
N ASN A 92 -1.69 2.18 -23.08
CA ASN A 92 -2.18 2.13 -24.46
C ASN A 92 -3.10 3.30 -24.78
N VAL A 93 -3.91 3.72 -23.82
CA VAL A 93 -4.82 4.86 -23.96
C VAL A 93 -4.06 6.16 -24.08
N LEU A 94 -3.10 6.43 -23.19
CA LEU A 94 -2.27 7.64 -23.27
C LEU A 94 -1.45 7.73 -24.56
N GLN A 95 -1.22 6.59 -25.25
CA GLN A 95 -0.52 6.57 -26.55
C GLN A 95 -1.44 6.66 -27.75
N GLN A 96 -2.75 6.46 -27.61
CA GLN A 96 -3.68 6.31 -28.74
C GLN A 96 -4.86 7.28 -28.76
N VAL A 97 -5.07 8.09 -27.72
CA VAL A 97 -6.31 8.89 -27.58
C VAL A 97 -6.30 10.14 -28.45
N PRO A 98 -7.17 10.23 -29.46
CA PRO A 98 -7.80 11.47 -29.86
C PRO A 98 -9.03 11.69 -28.97
N PHE A 99 -9.12 12.84 -28.36
CA PHE A 99 -10.15 13.41 -27.49
C PHE A 99 -11.60 13.02 -27.83
N GLY A 100 -12.11 11.98 -27.21
CA GLY A 100 -13.49 11.53 -27.32
C GLY A 100 -13.71 10.31 -26.45
N PRO A 101 -14.93 9.91 -26.11
CA PRO A 101 -15.14 8.66 -25.44
C PRO A 101 -14.71 7.50 -26.35
N ASP A 102 -13.56 6.92 -26.07
CA ASP A 102 -13.08 5.74 -26.76
C ASP A 102 -13.54 4.48 -26.02
N VAL A 103 -14.18 3.57 -26.77
CA VAL A 103 -14.70 2.32 -26.25
C VAL A 103 -13.75 1.18 -26.61
N PHE A 104 -13.24 0.53 -25.62
CA PHE A 104 -12.35 -0.63 -25.75
C PHE A 104 -13.12 -1.91 -25.41
N GLN A 105 -12.93 -2.94 -26.22
CA GLN A 105 -13.43 -4.28 -25.89
C GLN A 105 -12.43 -4.93 -24.93
N CYS A 106 -12.93 -5.49 -23.83
CA CYS A 106 -12.12 -6.26 -22.91
C CYS A 106 -11.80 -7.64 -23.50
N GLU A 107 -10.79 -8.32 -22.99
CA GLU A 107 -10.20 -9.50 -23.62
C GLU A 107 -11.22 -10.65 -23.77
N SER A 108 -12.02 -10.90 -22.76
CA SER A 108 -13.02 -11.97 -22.76
C SER A 108 -14.43 -11.45 -23.03
N SER A 109 -14.87 -10.42 -22.32
CA SER A 109 -16.19 -9.80 -22.48
C SER A 109 -16.28 -8.42 -21.87
N GLY A 110 -17.34 -7.66 -22.22
CA GLY A 110 -17.58 -6.33 -21.69
C GLY A 110 -16.76 -5.24 -22.37
N THR A 111 -16.89 -4.04 -21.85
CA THR A 111 -16.27 -2.85 -22.42
C THR A 111 -15.68 -1.95 -21.35
N MET A 112 -14.69 -1.17 -21.74
CA MET A 112 -14.16 -0.07 -20.98
C MET A 112 -14.22 1.20 -21.82
N THR A 113 -14.87 2.23 -21.32
CA THR A 113 -14.97 3.52 -21.98
C THR A 113 -14.02 4.50 -21.29
N ILE A 114 -13.14 5.12 -22.06
CA ILE A 114 -12.27 6.17 -21.57
C ILE A 114 -12.65 7.47 -22.21
N SER A 115 -12.78 8.48 -21.38
CA SER A 115 -13.03 9.85 -21.78
C SER A 115 -12.19 10.78 -20.90
N GLY A 116 -11.99 12.01 -21.33
CA GLY A 116 -11.25 12.98 -20.55
C GLY A 116 -11.08 14.28 -21.29
N ASP A 117 -10.57 15.26 -20.55
CA ASP A 117 -10.15 16.55 -21.09
C ASP A 117 -8.64 16.69 -20.81
N ILE A 118 -7.85 16.62 -21.88
CA ILE A 118 -6.40 16.67 -21.81
C ILE A 118 -5.92 17.81 -22.68
N ALA A 119 -5.19 18.76 -22.12
CA ALA A 119 -4.71 19.93 -22.83
C ALA A 119 -3.69 19.58 -23.95
N SER A 120 -2.93 18.49 -23.79
CA SER A 120 -1.91 18.06 -24.75
C SER A 120 -1.61 16.57 -24.62
N LEU A 121 -1.50 15.86 -25.76
CA LEU A 121 -1.03 14.47 -25.82
C LEU A 121 0.47 14.32 -25.61
N ALA A 122 1.22 15.40 -25.73
CA ALA A 122 2.69 15.35 -25.58
C ALA A 122 3.13 15.45 -24.13
N THR A 123 2.30 16.01 -23.25
CA THR A 123 2.63 16.22 -21.85
C THR A 123 1.35 16.34 -21.03
N LEU A 124 1.32 15.75 -19.85
CA LEU A 124 0.26 15.96 -18.88
C LEU A 124 0.39 17.33 -18.23
N THR A 125 -0.73 17.91 -17.86
CA THR A 125 -0.80 19.21 -17.18
C THR A 125 -1.77 19.16 -16.02
N ALA A 126 -1.57 20.03 -15.04
CA ALA A 126 -2.54 20.19 -13.96
C ALA A 126 -3.91 20.59 -14.53
N GLY A 127 -4.96 19.91 -14.09
CA GLY A 127 -6.33 20.06 -14.57
C GLY A 127 -6.74 19.05 -15.65
N ASP A 128 -5.80 18.29 -16.22
CA ASP A 128 -6.15 17.18 -17.10
C ASP A 128 -6.98 16.14 -16.35
N THR A 129 -8.04 15.64 -16.98
CA THR A 129 -8.97 14.68 -16.38
C THR A 129 -9.11 13.43 -17.24
N PHE A 130 -9.32 12.30 -16.58
CA PHE A 130 -9.62 11.01 -17.20
C PHE A 130 -10.78 10.35 -16.47
N ASN A 131 -11.72 9.80 -17.20
CA ASN A 131 -12.79 8.97 -16.69
C ASN A 131 -12.67 7.59 -17.34
N ILE A 132 -12.65 6.56 -16.53
CA ILE A 132 -12.57 5.17 -16.92
C ILE A 132 -13.86 4.51 -16.43
N ASP A 133 -14.75 4.17 -17.35
CA ASP A 133 -16.03 3.53 -17.06
C ASP A 133 -15.97 2.09 -17.57
N ALA A 134 -15.89 1.15 -16.62
CA ALA A 134 -15.87 -0.28 -16.90
C ALA A 134 -17.29 -0.84 -16.82
N ASN A 135 -17.69 -1.61 -17.83
CA ASN A 135 -18.99 -2.26 -17.92
C ASN A 135 -18.81 -3.75 -18.20
N GLY A 136 -18.76 -4.53 -17.12
CA GLY A 136 -18.54 -5.97 -17.18
C GLY A 136 -17.24 -6.34 -17.88
N CYS A 137 -16.18 -5.55 -17.69
CA CYS A 137 -14.91 -5.73 -18.37
C CYS A 137 -14.18 -6.95 -17.79
N ASP A 138 -14.18 -8.05 -18.54
CA ASP A 138 -13.55 -9.32 -18.21
C ASP A 138 -12.18 -9.40 -18.91
N ASP A 139 -11.11 -9.51 -18.10
CA ASP A 139 -9.74 -9.56 -18.55
C ASP A 139 -9.31 -10.95 -19.07
N GLY A 140 -10.23 -11.94 -19.07
CA GLY A 140 -9.94 -13.32 -19.46
C GLY A 140 -9.19 -14.14 -18.40
N LEU A 141 -8.87 -13.54 -17.26
CA LEU A 141 -8.11 -14.16 -16.17
C LEU A 141 -8.99 -14.51 -14.97
N GLY A 142 -10.29 -14.23 -15.07
CA GLY A 142 -11.30 -14.54 -14.07
C GLY A 142 -11.68 -13.37 -13.18
N GLU A 143 -11.31 -12.15 -13.57
CA GLU A 143 -11.72 -10.91 -12.92
C GLU A 143 -12.61 -10.08 -13.85
N VAL A 144 -13.72 -9.59 -13.32
CA VAL A 144 -14.65 -8.71 -14.03
C VAL A 144 -14.72 -7.37 -13.31
N LEU A 145 -14.42 -6.31 -14.02
CA LEU A 145 -14.45 -4.95 -13.53
C LEU A 145 -15.73 -4.25 -13.96
N ASP A 146 -16.41 -3.60 -13.00
CA ASP A 146 -17.55 -2.70 -13.22
C ASP A 146 -17.35 -1.39 -12.44
N GLY A 147 -17.86 -0.27 -12.92
CA GLY A 147 -17.89 1.01 -12.22
C GLY A 147 -16.97 2.06 -12.80
N LEU A 148 -16.92 3.22 -12.11
CA LEU A 148 -16.28 4.42 -12.62
C LEU A 148 -15.06 4.80 -11.76
N ILE A 149 -13.96 5.11 -12.45
CA ILE A 149 -12.78 5.75 -11.88
C ILE A 149 -12.62 7.11 -12.55
N SER A 150 -12.62 8.19 -11.78
CA SER A 150 -12.30 9.52 -12.26
C SER A 150 -10.95 9.96 -11.71
N LEU A 151 -10.05 10.40 -12.60
CA LEU A 151 -8.70 10.87 -12.26
C LEU A 151 -8.57 12.33 -12.65
N THR A 152 -7.96 13.13 -11.80
CA THR A 152 -7.61 14.54 -12.09
C THR A 152 -6.13 14.73 -11.79
N ILE A 153 -5.37 15.15 -12.80
CA ILE A 153 -3.96 15.50 -12.63
C ILE A 153 -3.87 16.82 -11.86
N THR A 154 -3.21 16.81 -10.72
CA THR A 154 -2.99 18.01 -9.90
C THR A 154 -1.60 18.61 -10.12
N GLU A 155 -0.61 17.77 -10.45
CA GLU A 155 0.74 18.19 -10.80
C GLU A 155 1.41 17.17 -11.72
N PHE A 156 2.10 17.65 -12.74
CA PHE A 156 3.00 16.86 -13.55
C PHE A 156 4.30 17.62 -13.83
N THR A 157 5.44 16.96 -13.62
CA THR A 157 6.76 17.54 -13.90
C THR A 157 7.69 16.43 -14.38
N GLY A 158 8.36 16.65 -15.51
CA GLY A 158 9.30 15.67 -16.08
C GLY A 158 8.85 15.12 -17.43
N GLU A 159 9.32 13.95 -17.80
CA GLU A 159 9.09 13.35 -19.11
C GLU A 159 8.57 11.92 -18.99
N LEU A 160 7.37 11.66 -19.50
CA LEU A 160 6.76 10.32 -19.52
C LEU A 160 7.58 9.33 -20.36
N SER A 161 8.09 9.77 -21.52
CA SER A 161 8.87 8.95 -22.43
C SER A 161 10.18 8.43 -21.83
N LEU A 162 10.75 9.16 -20.89
CA LEU A 162 11.96 8.79 -20.15
C LEU A 162 11.68 8.11 -18.83
N GLN A 163 10.40 7.97 -18.46
CA GLN A 163 9.97 7.46 -17.16
C GLN A 163 10.63 8.20 -15.97
N THR A 164 10.82 9.51 -16.13
CA THR A 164 11.47 10.37 -15.13
C THR A 164 10.57 11.55 -14.86
N TYR A 165 9.65 11.39 -13.92
CA TYR A 165 8.61 12.39 -13.64
C TYR A 165 8.14 12.35 -12.19
N LEU A 166 7.53 13.45 -11.78
CA LEU A 166 6.62 13.55 -10.63
C LEU A 166 5.21 13.68 -11.19
N LEU A 167 4.32 12.81 -10.77
CA LEU A 167 2.90 12.84 -11.07
C LEU A 167 2.11 12.88 -9.76
N ARG A 168 1.24 13.87 -9.64
CA ARG A 168 0.23 13.92 -8.58
C ARG A 168 -1.15 13.90 -9.19
N MET A 169 -2.03 13.10 -8.63
CA MET A 169 -3.40 13.00 -9.10
C MET A 169 -4.36 12.74 -7.95
N ASP A 170 -5.58 13.19 -8.12
CA ASP A 170 -6.72 12.80 -7.30
C ASP A 170 -7.51 11.75 -8.07
N ALA A 171 -7.87 10.67 -7.39
CA ALA A 171 -8.67 9.57 -7.91
C ALA A 171 -9.97 9.48 -7.11
N ARG A 172 -11.09 9.39 -7.80
CA ARG A 172 -12.41 9.10 -7.24
C ARG A 172 -12.89 7.76 -7.75
N LEU A 173 -13.23 6.88 -6.81
CA LEU A 173 -13.83 5.58 -7.07
C LEU A 173 -15.34 5.71 -6.82
N ASP A 174 -16.15 5.49 -7.85
CA ASP A 174 -17.61 5.54 -7.73
C ASP A 174 -18.20 4.16 -8.03
N GLY A 175 -18.38 3.39 -6.95
CA GLY A 175 -18.91 2.03 -7.04
C GLY A 175 -18.03 1.09 -7.87
N LEU A 176 -16.71 1.26 -7.81
CA LEU A 176 -15.80 0.34 -8.48
C LEU A 176 -15.95 -1.06 -7.90
N GLN A 177 -16.36 -2.00 -8.74
CA GLN A 177 -16.57 -3.38 -8.37
C GLN A 177 -15.58 -4.29 -9.11
N VAL A 178 -14.89 -5.14 -8.36
CA VAL A 178 -14.08 -6.23 -8.89
C VAL A 178 -14.74 -7.54 -8.49
N ARG A 179 -15.17 -8.32 -9.47
CA ARG A 179 -15.76 -9.66 -9.26
C ARG A 179 -14.77 -10.72 -9.67
N THR A 180 -14.51 -11.67 -8.78
CA THR A 180 -13.81 -12.92 -9.05
C THR A 180 -14.78 -14.09 -8.99
N ILE A 181 -14.30 -15.31 -9.19
CA ILE A 181 -15.11 -16.54 -9.07
C ILE A 181 -15.66 -16.71 -7.64
N THR A 182 -14.94 -16.23 -6.63
CA THR A 182 -15.22 -16.47 -5.22
C THR A 182 -15.68 -15.22 -4.46
N ASP A 183 -15.43 -14.05 -4.98
CA ASP A 183 -15.61 -12.81 -4.23
C ASP A 183 -16.06 -11.63 -5.10
N VAL A 184 -16.73 -10.67 -4.47
CA VAL A 184 -17.13 -9.40 -5.05
C VAL A 184 -16.67 -8.28 -4.14
N VAL A 185 -15.69 -7.51 -4.59
CA VAL A 185 -15.14 -6.38 -3.84
C VAL A 185 -15.66 -5.08 -4.45
N ASN A 186 -16.30 -4.26 -3.64
CA ASN A 186 -16.75 -2.91 -4.03
C ASN A 186 -15.87 -1.87 -3.33
N SER A 187 -15.44 -0.87 -4.07
CA SER A 187 -14.64 0.24 -3.55
C SER A 187 -15.26 1.57 -3.92
N THR A 188 -15.37 2.47 -2.92
CA THR A 188 -15.90 3.83 -3.10
C THR A 188 -15.10 4.80 -2.23
N GLY A 189 -14.80 5.97 -2.76
CA GLY A 189 -14.10 7.03 -2.02
C GLY A 189 -13.17 7.85 -2.89
N ASP A 190 -12.54 8.82 -2.24
CA ASP A 190 -11.56 9.71 -2.88
C ASP A 190 -10.17 9.41 -2.30
N THR A 191 -9.16 9.38 -3.17
CA THR A 191 -7.77 9.18 -2.80
C THR A 191 -6.87 10.07 -3.64
N SER A 192 -5.76 10.53 -3.04
CA SER A 192 -4.72 11.24 -3.76
C SER A 192 -3.50 10.34 -3.90
N ILE A 193 -2.83 10.42 -5.04
CA ILE A 193 -1.69 9.59 -5.39
C ILE A 193 -0.56 10.49 -5.86
N ASP A 194 0.59 10.42 -5.16
CA ASP A 194 1.84 11.05 -5.57
C ASP A 194 2.79 9.95 -6.05
N LEU A 195 3.29 10.04 -7.28
CA LEU A 195 4.26 9.11 -7.85
C LEU A 195 5.51 9.88 -8.28
N ASP A 196 6.67 9.51 -7.74
CA ASP A 196 7.97 10.12 -8.06
C ASP A 196 8.95 9.06 -8.59
N THR A 197 9.29 9.18 -9.86
CA THR A 197 10.25 8.28 -10.56
C THR A 197 11.59 8.98 -10.86
N ARG A 198 11.78 10.23 -10.41
CA ARG A 198 12.96 11.04 -10.76
C ARG A 198 14.25 10.57 -10.08
N ALA A 199 14.14 9.83 -8.98
CA ALA A 199 15.28 9.32 -8.22
C ALA A 199 15.74 7.91 -8.71
N THR A 200 15.76 7.67 -10.04
CA THR A 200 16.18 6.39 -10.61
C THR A 200 17.42 5.81 -9.93
N PRO A 201 17.43 4.51 -9.52
CA PRO A 201 16.42 3.48 -9.84
C PRO A 201 15.23 3.42 -8.88
N PHE A 202 15.11 4.33 -7.95
CA PHE A 202 14.04 4.31 -6.96
C PHE A 202 12.75 4.93 -7.50
N VAL A 203 11.63 4.28 -7.18
CA VAL A 203 10.28 4.77 -7.43
C VAL A 203 9.60 4.92 -6.09
N SER A 204 9.10 6.11 -5.80
CA SER A 204 8.35 6.39 -4.59
C SER A 204 6.89 6.67 -4.92
N ALA A 205 5.99 6.06 -4.19
CA ALA A 205 4.56 6.30 -4.29
C ALA A 205 3.98 6.62 -2.91
N THR A 206 3.11 7.62 -2.87
CA THR A 206 2.33 7.96 -1.68
C THR A 206 0.86 7.94 -2.04
N VAL A 207 0.06 7.22 -1.28
CA VAL A 207 -1.40 7.18 -1.40
C VAL A 207 -2.01 7.67 -0.09
N TYR A 208 -2.91 8.63 -0.16
CA TYR A 208 -3.54 9.21 1.02
C TYR A 208 -4.95 9.68 0.72
N GLY A 209 -5.78 9.72 1.75
CA GLY A 209 -7.16 10.17 1.61
C GLY A 209 -7.87 10.39 2.94
N ALA A 210 -8.99 11.08 2.86
CA ALA A 210 -9.84 11.34 4.02
C ALA A 210 -10.69 10.12 4.36
N SER A 211 -11.24 9.43 3.35
CA SER A 211 -12.08 8.25 3.54
C SER A 211 -12.14 7.40 2.27
N MET A 212 -12.04 6.08 2.45
CA MET A 212 -12.25 5.09 1.40
C MET A 212 -12.92 3.85 2.00
N THR A 213 -14.02 3.43 1.40
CA THR A 213 -14.77 2.24 1.83
C THR A 213 -14.57 1.11 0.84
N THR A 214 -14.24 -0.06 1.37
CA THR A 214 -14.18 -1.31 0.62
C THR A 214 -15.12 -2.31 1.28
N SER A 215 -15.93 -3.00 0.50
CA SER A 215 -16.79 -4.09 0.98
C SER A 215 -16.61 -5.34 0.15
N SER A 216 -16.64 -6.49 0.81
CA SER A 216 -16.52 -7.81 0.21
C SER A 216 -17.51 -8.74 0.87
N ASN A 217 -18.39 -9.37 0.08
CA ASN A 217 -19.48 -10.22 0.58
C ASN A 217 -20.33 -9.52 1.66
N ASN A 218 -20.17 -9.91 2.94
CA ASN A 218 -20.89 -9.33 4.07
C ASN A 218 -20.01 -8.40 4.92
N ASP A 219 -18.75 -8.23 4.56
CA ASP A 219 -17.79 -7.46 5.34
C ASP A 219 -17.53 -6.10 4.69
N SER A 220 -17.42 -5.08 5.51
CA SER A 220 -17.07 -3.75 5.07
C SER A 220 -15.97 -3.16 5.93
N GLN A 221 -15.12 -2.37 5.30
CA GLN A 221 -14.03 -1.66 5.93
C GLN A 221 -13.95 -0.25 5.37
N THR A 222 -13.93 0.74 6.25
CA THR A 222 -13.69 2.14 5.88
C THR A 222 -12.38 2.61 6.47
N LEU A 223 -11.49 3.09 5.61
CA LEU A 223 -10.26 3.77 6.00
C LEU A 223 -10.54 5.25 6.17
N HIS A 224 -10.03 5.85 7.24
CA HIS A 224 -10.12 7.27 7.50
C HIS A 224 -8.73 7.87 7.74
N ASN A 225 -8.50 9.07 7.17
CA ASN A 225 -7.26 9.82 7.35
C ASN A 225 -6.01 8.95 7.16
N TYR A 226 -6.01 8.18 6.10
CA TYR A 226 -4.97 7.21 5.83
C TYR A 226 -3.87 7.79 4.93
N ARG A 227 -2.67 7.28 5.12
CA ARG A 227 -1.51 7.53 4.26
C ARG A 227 -0.64 6.30 4.21
N THR A 228 -0.25 5.93 3.00
CA THR A 228 0.70 4.85 2.73
C THR A 228 1.80 5.37 1.84
N GLU A 229 3.04 5.15 2.23
CA GLU A 229 4.23 5.49 1.45
C GLU A 229 4.96 4.20 1.10
N GLN A 230 5.27 4.03 -0.17
CA GLN A 230 6.03 2.90 -0.67
C GLN A 230 7.22 3.40 -1.49
N THR A 231 8.37 2.75 -1.34
CA THR A 231 9.54 2.97 -2.18
C THR A 231 10.03 1.63 -2.69
N VAL A 232 10.39 1.59 -3.97
CA VAL A 232 10.85 0.41 -4.68
C VAL A 232 12.16 0.69 -5.37
N ASP A 233 13.10 -0.25 -5.29
CA ASP A 233 14.36 -0.20 -6.04
C ASP A 233 14.23 -1.05 -7.32
N ALA A 234 13.78 -0.42 -8.39
CA ALA A 234 13.61 -1.06 -9.70
C ALA A 234 14.94 -1.45 -10.39
N GLY A 235 16.08 -1.02 -9.84
CA GLY A 235 17.41 -1.36 -10.39
C GLY A 235 17.98 -2.68 -9.90
N ARG A 236 17.31 -3.35 -8.95
CA ARG A 236 17.78 -4.61 -8.37
C ARG A 236 16.94 -5.79 -8.80
N GLN A 237 17.60 -6.93 -8.97
CA GLN A 237 16.90 -8.20 -9.16
C GLN A 237 16.12 -8.55 -7.88
N GLY A 238 14.86 -8.99 -8.04
CA GLY A 238 13.96 -9.27 -6.93
C GLY A 238 13.24 -8.04 -6.40
N ILE A 239 13.47 -6.85 -6.98
CA ILE A 239 12.78 -5.58 -6.73
C ILE A 239 12.45 -5.36 -5.25
N PRO A 240 13.44 -4.97 -4.42
CA PRO A 240 13.18 -4.72 -3.00
C PRO A 240 12.24 -3.51 -2.82
N TYR A 241 11.33 -3.63 -1.89
CA TYR A 241 10.41 -2.55 -1.51
C TYR A 241 10.47 -2.24 -0.02
N THR A 242 10.05 -1.02 0.31
CA THR A 242 9.75 -0.60 1.68
C THR A 242 8.38 0.06 1.72
N LEU A 243 7.66 -0.08 2.86
CA LEU A 243 6.33 0.46 3.03
C LEU A 243 6.12 0.96 4.45
N THR A 244 5.55 2.17 4.57
CA THR A 244 4.99 2.70 5.82
C THR A 244 3.53 3.05 5.61
N SER A 245 2.71 2.87 6.62
CA SER A 245 1.29 3.21 6.55
C SER A 245 0.75 3.61 7.91
N PHE A 246 -0.25 4.47 7.90
CA PHE A 246 -1.04 4.82 9.08
C PHE A 246 -2.46 5.24 8.68
N GLY A 247 -3.37 5.18 9.63
CA GLY A 247 -4.77 5.58 9.44
C GLY A 247 -5.66 5.08 10.56
N THR A 248 -6.97 5.24 10.35
CA THR A 248 -8.01 4.68 11.18
C THR A 248 -8.84 3.71 10.34
N ILE A 249 -9.21 2.59 10.91
CA ILE A 249 -10.02 1.56 10.27
C ILE A 249 -11.32 1.42 11.07
N ASP A 250 -12.43 1.57 10.38
CA ASP A 250 -13.74 1.15 10.84
C ASP A 250 -14.12 -0.12 10.04
N SER A 251 -14.24 -1.25 10.72
CA SER A 251 -14.51 -2.55 10.12
C SER A 251 -15.72 -3.20 10.74
N SER A 252 -16.59 -3.77 9.90
CA SER A 252 -17.75 -4.55 10.36
C SER A 252 -17.39 -5.77 11.21
N LEU A 253 -16.12 -6.21 11.15
CA LEU A 253 -15.59 -7.33 11.93
C LEU A 253 -15.10 -6.91 13.32
N LEU A 254 -15.03 -5.62 13.62
CA LEU A 254 -14.64 -5.06 14.91
C LEU A 254 -15.82 -4.31 15.53
N SER A 255 -15.82 -4.22 16.85
CA SER A 255 -16.91 -3.53 17.57
C SER A 255 -16.90 -2.00 17.43
N ASP A 256 -15.78 -1.43 17.05
CA ASP A 256 -15.54 0.01 16.87
C ASP A 256 -14.23 0.19 16.05
N ALA A 257 -13.94 1.43 15.66
CA ALA A 257 -12.75 1.78 14.90
C ALA A 257 -11.45 1.53 15.69
N VAL A 258 -10.37 1.27 14.97
CA VAL A 258 -9.01 1.18 15.49
C VAL A 258 -8.07 2.07 14.68
N THR A 259 -7.03 2.60 15.32
CA THR A 259 -5.95 3.29 14.60
C THR A 259 -4.80 2.32 14.33
N TYR A 260 -4.06 2.54 13.24
CA TYR A 260 -2.88 1.75 12.93
C TYR A 260 -1.72 2.63 12.45
N THR A 261 -0.51 2.15 12.68
CA THR A 261 0.73 2.77 12.18
C THR A 261 1.83 1.73 12.04
N THR A 262 2.81 1.99 11.19
CA THR A 262 4.01 1.16 11.02
C THR A 262 5.20 1.79 11.77
N PRO A 263 5.41 1.50 13.07
CA PRO A 263 6.54 2.03 13.82
C PRO A 263 7.89 1.53 13.29
N VAL A 264 7.89 0.34 12.69
CA VAL A 264 9.02 -0.20 11.94
C VAL A 264 8.56 -0.47 10.52
N GLN A 265 9.17 0.19 9.56
CA GLN A 265 8.87 0.08 8.14
C GLN A 265 8.87 -1.39 7.69
N PHE A 266 7.85 -1.79 6.95
CA PHE A 266 7.89 -3.07 6.26
C PHE A 266 8.91 -3.04 5.13
N ALA A 267 9.64 -4.15 4.96
CA ALA A 267 10.53 -4.34 3.83
C ALA A 267 10.47 -5.78 3.35
N GLY A 268 10.56 -5.96 2.03
CA GLY A 268 10.48 -7.26 1.37
C GLY A 268 10.92 -7.17 -0.08
N PHE A 269 10.57 -8.18 -0.84
CA PHE A 269 10.80 -8.27 -2.28
C PHE A 269 9.45 -8.43 -3.00
N ASP A 270 9.37 -7.91 -4.21
CA ASP A 270 8.20 -7.70 -5.07
C ASP A 270 7.02 -8.68 -4.89
N VAL A 271 7.29 -9.98 -5.01
CA VAL A 271 6.25 -11.02 -4.96
C VAL A 271 6.06 -11.65 -3.58
N ASP A 272 6.88 -11.27 -2.61
CA ASP A 272 6.88 -11.87 -1.28
C ASP A 272 6.18 -10.96 -0.26
N TYR A 273 5.64 -11.59 0.79
CA TYR A 273 5.26 -10.85 1.99
C TYR A 273 6.49 -10.17 2.62
N PRO A 274 6.28 -9.11 3.42
CA PRO A 274 7.39 -8.45 4.12
C PRO A 274 8.22 -9.45 4.92
N SER A 275 9.53 -9.31 4.85
CA SER A 275 10.48 -10.11 5.65
C SER A 275 10.90 -9.40 6.93
N THR A 276 10.63 -8.09 7.06
CA THR A 276 10.85 -7.27 8.25
C THR A 276 9.76 -6.22 8.38
N GLY A 277 9.55 -5.71 9.58
CA GLY A 277 8.61 -4.63 9.85
C GLY A 277 7.71 -4.90 11.04
N GLN A 278 6.97 -3.86 11.45
CA GLN A 278 5.98 -3.96 12.51
C GLN A 278 4.79 -3.04 12.19
N LEU A 279 3.60 -3.51 12.54
CA LEU A 279 2.36 -2.73 12.52
C LEU A 279 1.81 -2.68 13.94
N LEU A 280 1.55 -1.48 14.45
CA LEU A 280 0.89 -1.25 15.73
C LEU A 280 -0.56 -0.86 15.46
N ILE A 281 -1.48 -1.58 16.05
CA ILE A 281 -2.92 -1.32 16.03
C ILE A 281 -3.33 -0.92 17.44
N SER A 282 -4.00 0.21 17.57
CA SER A 282 -4.40 0.77 18.86
C SER A 282 -5.93 0.86 18.95
N GLY A 283 -6.46 0.25 20.00
CA GLY A 283 -7.86 0.28 20.36
C GLY A 283 -8.10 1.00 21.70
N TYR A 284 -9.24 0.79 22.34
CA TYR A 284 -9.54 1.36 23.65
C TYR A 284 -8.82 0.57 24.74
N ASN A 285 -7.90 1.23 25.45
CA ASN A 285 -7.07 0.63 26.52
C ASN A 285 -6.47 -0.74 26.13
N SER A 286 -6.09 -0.87 24.85
CA SER A 286 -5.55 -2.13 24.35
C SER A 286 -4.77 -1.88 23.07
N SER A 287 -3.83 -2.75 22.75
CA SER A 287 -3.12 -2.68 21.48
C SER A 287 -2.71 -4.05 20.96
N VAL A 288 -2.51 -4.12 19.65
CA VAL A 288 -1.97 -5.28 18.96
C VAL A 288 -0.76 -4.84 18.15
N ARG A 289 0.35 -5.56 18.28
CA ARG A 289 1.53 -5.39 17.45
C ARG A 289 1.71 -6.61 16.58
N LEU A 290 1.63 -6.42 15.27
CA LEU A 290 2.03 -7.42 14.28
C LEU A 290 3.52 -7.28 14.04
N VAL A 291 4.29 -8.34 14.30
CA VAL A 291 5.75 -8.39 14.17
C VAL A 291 6.10 -9.38 13.07
N THR A 292 6.76 -8.91 12.03
CA THR A 292 7.31 -9.77 10.98
C THR A 292 8.50 -10.55 11.51
N LEU A 293 8.47 -11.87 11.37
CA LEU A 293 9.60 -12.74 11.71
C LEU A 293 10.43 -13.10 10.47
N ASP A 294 9.74 -13.36 9.36
CA ASP A 294 10.29 -13.57 8.02
C ASP A 294 9.17 -13.40 6.97
N ASN A 295 9.41 -13.72 5.71
CA ASN A 295 8.41 -13.61 4.63
C ASN A 295 7.29 -14.67 4.68
N VAL A 296 7.26 -15.54 5.68
CA VAL A 296 6.23 -16.56 5.89
C VAL A 296 5.54 -16.39 7.23
N ASN A 297 6.34 -16.13 8.29
CA ASN A 297 5.91 -16.17 9.67
C ASN A 297 5.80 -14.77 10.26
N VAL A 298 4.76 -14.56 11.04
CA VAL A 298 4.51 -13.35 11.82
C VAL A 298 4.07 -13.70 13.22
N ARG A 299 4.18 -12.75 14.13
CA ARG A 299 3.70 -12.85 15.50
C ARG A 299 2.80 -11.66 15.81
N ILE A 300 1.70 -11.94 16.48
CA ILE A 300 0.78 -10.94 17.00
C ILE A 300 1.03 -10.85 18.50
N ASP A 301 1.49 -9.70 18.99
CA ASP A 301 1.68 -9.41 20.39
C ASP A 301 0.51 -8.53 20.87
N LEU A 302 -0.27 -9.02 21.82
CA LEU A 302 -1.44 -8.37 22.38
C LEU A 302 -1.10 -7.77 23.75
N ASP A 303 -1.46 -6.50 23.96
CA ASP A 303 -1.60 -5.81 25.24
C ASP A 303 -3.09 -5.53 25.44
N ASN A 304 -3.76 -6.31 26.28
CA ASN A 304 -5.21 -6.31 26.40
C ASN A 304 -5.74 -5.33 27.43
N ASP A 305 -4.86 -4.77 28.29
CA ASP A 305 -5.23 -3.80 29.33
C ASP A 305 -4.59 -2.41 29.16
N GLY A 306 -3.79 -2.23 28.09
CA GLY A 306 -3.20 -0.94 27.73
C GLY A 306 -2.06 -0.49 28.64
N ASN A 307 -1.47 -1.42 29.39
CA ASN A 307 -0.37 -1.10 30.31
C ASN A 307 1.00 -0.99 29.66
N GLY A 308 1.08 -1.31 28.35
CA GLY A 308 2.31 -1.29 27.54
C GLY A 308 3.12 -2.58 27.59
N THR A 309 2.65 -3.60 28.30
CA THR A 309 3.30 -4.92 28.33
C THR A 309 2.53 -5.92 27.49
N VAL A 310 3.24 -6.88 26.89
CA VAL A 310 2.60 -7.94 26.10
C VAL A 310 2.01 -8.98 27.03
N ASP A 311 0.69 -9.16 26.99
CA ASP A 311 -0.04 -10.18 27.77
C ASP A 311 -0.06 -11.52 27.05
N GLU A 312 -0.15 -11.50 25.73
CA GLU A 312 -0.24 -12.69 24.89
C GLU A 312 0.52 -12.53 23.58
N SER A 313 1.17 -13.60 23.14
CA SER A 313 1.83 -13.68 21.83
C SER A 313 1.25 -14.83 21.01
N ILE A 314 0.70 -14.51 19.84
CA ILE A 314 0.01 -15.45 18.96
C ILE A 314 0.87 -15.63 17.70
N PRO A 315 1.55 -16.77 17.51
CA PRO A 315 2.23 -17.06 16.26
C PRO A 315 1.20 -17.33 15.15
N THR A 316 1.48 -16.82 13.95
CA THR A 316 0.66 -17.03 12.76
C THR A 316 1.50 -16.89 11.50
N THR A 317 0.88 -17.01 10.33
CA THR A 317 1.54 -16.81 9.04
C THR A 317 0.87 -15.68 8.28
N TRP A 318 1.60 -15.11 7.31
CA TRP A 318 1.02 -14.12 6.40
C TRP A 318 -0.20 -14.67 5.64
N LEU A 319 -0.11 -15.95 5.23
CA LEU A 319 -1.22 -16.61 4.52
C LEU A 319 -2.49 -16.72 5.38
N GLU A 320 -2.34 -16.97 6.69
CA GLU A 320 -3.47 -17.04 7.63
C GLU A 320 -4.06 -15.64 7.94
N LEU A 321 -3.29 -14.59 7.79
CA LEU A 321 -3.78 -13.21 7.93
C LEU A 321 -4.46 -12.69 6.67
N ALA A 322 -4.10 -13.23 5.49
CA ALA A 322 -4.64 -12.78 4.21
C ALA A 322 -5.98 -13.48 3.86
N ASN A 323 -6.33 -14.58 4.55
CA ASN A 323 -7.56 -15.37 4.38
C ASN A 323 -8.56 -15.10 5.49
#